data_6ead8e860815f1d49ac6ef0dffed65b4
#
_entry.id   6ead8e860815f1d49ac6ef0dffed65b4
#
_cell.length_a   1.000
_cell.length_b   1.000
_cell.length_c   1.000
_cell.angle_alpha   90.00
_cell.angle_beta   90.00
_cell.angle_gamma   90.00
#
_symmetry.space_group_name_H-M   'P 1'
#
loop_
_entity.id
_entity.type
_entity.pdbx_description
1 polymer ?
#
loop_
_entity_poly.entity_id
_entity_poly.type
_entity_poly.pdbx_seq_one_letter_code
_entity_poly.pdbx_strand_id
1 'polypeptide(L)'
;MKIYTIIGGVNGVGKSSLTGVLAAESNDLGVIIDTDKITAALGGDRIRGGKEAIKRINNSLKMGINLTQETTLSGSRTLKTIKKARELDYFIRLYYIGVNSADESIKRIKNRVEKGGHDIPEQDVKRRYNKRFEDLANILPYCNEVKLYDNENGFVEKAEYRNGELLTKNKDVPEWIKSLKQYKENPSQNPEATPPGFLHETESA
;
A
#
# COMPACT_ATOMS: atom_id res chain seq x y z
N MET A 1 21.45 -9.17 6.49
CA MET A 1 20.65 -8.68 5.34
C MET A 1 19.82 -7.49 5.80
N LYS A 2 19.83 -6.36 5.08
CA LYS A 2 18.99 -5.19 5.38
C LYS A 2 17.63 -5.39 4.72
N ILE A 3 16.54 -5.20 5.46
CA ILE A 3 15.17 -5.44 4.96
C ILE A 3 14.36 -4.15 5.03
N TYR A 4 13.72 -3.80 3.93
CA TYR A 4 12.69 -2.78 3.87
C TYR A 4 11.35 -3.47 3.62
N THR A 5 10.54 -3.59 4.66
CA THR A 5 9.21 -4.17 4.59
C THR A 5 8.18 -3.07 4.31
N ILE A 6 7.30 -3.32 3.35
CA ILE A 6 6.20 -2.43 2.97
C ILE A 6 4.90 -3.15 3.28
N ILE A 7 4.07 -2.55 4.12
CA ILE A 7 2.70 -3.01 4.36
C ILE A 7 1.79 -2.12 3.52
N GLY A 8 1.39 -2.65 2.37
CA GLY A 8 0.64 -1.92 1.34
C GLY A 8 -0.86 -2.22 1.36
N GLY A 9 -1.65 -1.29 0.85
CA GLY A 9 -3.09 -1.45 0.68
C GLY A 9 -3.86 -0.16 0.95
N VAL A 10 -5.06 -0.02 0.38
CA VAL A 10 -5.89 1.17 0.53
C VAL A 10 -6.26 1.44 2.00
N ASN A 11 -6.90 2.55 2.28
CA ASN A 11 -7.31 2.86 3.66
C ASN A 11 -8.40 1.87 4.12
N GLY A 12 -8.41 1.54 5.41
CA GLY A 12 -9.42 0.63 5.99
C GLY A 12 -9.18 -0.87 5.80
N VAL A 13 -8.14 -1.30 5.05
CA VAL A 13 -7.89 -2.74 4.80
C VAL A 13 -7.25 -3.49 5.96
N GLY A 14 -6.78 -2.81 7.02
CA GLY A 14 -6.19 -3.45 8.20
C GLY A 14 -4.66 -3.47 8.22
N LYS A 15 -3.96 -2.56 7.54
CA LYS A 15 -2.48 -2.51 7.54
C LYS A 15 -1.88 -2.55 8.94
N SER A 16 -2.32 -1.67 9.83
CA SER A 16 -1.77 -1.60 11.21
C SER A 16 -2.09 -2.84 12.04
N SER A 17 -3.19 -3.54 11.75
CA SER A 17 -3.50 -4.82 12.38
C SER A 17 -2.56 -5.92 11.89
N LEU A 18 -2.30 -6.01 10.57
CA LEU A 18 -1.30 -6.95 10.04
C LEU A 18 0.09 -6.65 10.58
N THR A 19 0.48 -5.36 10.63
CA THR A 19 1.76 -4.95 11.25
C THR A 19 1.87 -5.45 12.68
N GLY A 20 0.79 -5.36 13.47
CA GLY A 20 0.76 -5.87 14.84
C GLY A 20 0.94 -7.38 14.92
N VAL A 21 0.28 -8.15 14.05
CA VAL A 21 0.45 -9.61 13.97
C VAL A 21 1.90 -9.96 13.61
N LEU A 22 2.44 -9.37 12.56
CA LEU A 22 3.80 -9.62 12.12
C LEU A 22 4.84 -9.23 13.17
N ALA A 23 4.62 -8.15 13.91
CA ALA A 23 5.53 -7.73 15.00
C ALA A 23 5.53 -8.69 16.19
N ALA A 24 4.46 -9.45 16.38
CA ALA A 24 4.41 -10.50 17.40
C ALA A 24 5.10 -11.80 16.95
N GLU A 25 5.16 -12.04 15.64
CA GLU A 25 5.69 -13.28 15.05
C GLU A 25 7.13 -13.16 14.54
N SER A 26 7.61 -11.93 14.29
CA SER A 26 8.92 -11.67 13.68
C SER A 26 9.64 -10.51 14.35
N ASN A 27 10.96 -10.62 14.46
CA ASN A 27 11.83 -9.58 15.01
C ASN A 27 12.58 -8.80 13.90
N ASP A 28 12.26 -9.01 12.63
CA ASP A 28 13.00 -8.43 11.50
C ASP A 28 12.33 -7.18 10.89
N LEU A 29 11.19 -6.73 11.45
CA LEU A 29 10.47 -5.55 10.97
C LEU A 29 11.22 -4.24 11.21
N GLY A 30 12.12 -4.19 12.17
CA GLY A 30 12.92 -3.01 12.47
C GLY A 30 12.07 -1.81 12.92
N VAL A 31 12.41 -0.62 12.43
CA VAL A 31 11.69 0.63 12.77
C VAL A 31 10.36 0.68 12.01
N ILE A 32 9.24 0.60 12.72
CA ILE A 32 7.90 0.70 12.14
C ILE A 32 7.53 2.17 11.94
N ILE A 33 7.19 2.53 10.70
CA ILE A 33 6.85 3.89 10.27
C ILE A 33 5.43 3.89 9.72
N ASP A 34 4.49 4.30 10.58
CA ASP A 34 3.08 4.53 10.27
C ASP A 34 2.84 6.04 10.25
N THR A 35 2.62 6.60 9.05
CA THR A 35 2.44 8.04 8.87
C THR A 35 1.21 8.56 9.59
N ASP A 36 0.13 7.78 9.69
CA ASP A 36 -1.10 8.19 10.35
C ASP A 36 -0.88 8.28 11.88
N LYS A 37 -0.18 7.32 12.48
CA LYS A 37 0.20 7.36 13.90
C LYS A 37 1.17 8.51 14.20
N ILE A 38 2.16 8.74 13.33
CA ILE A 38 3.09 9.87 13.48
C ILE A 38 2.33 11.20 13.41
N THR A 39 1.40 11.33 12.47
CA THR A 39 0.55 12.52 12.33
C THR A 39 -0.28 12.76 13.58
N ALA A 40 -0.93 11.73 14.11
CA ALA A 40 -1.71 11.82 15.33
C ALA A 40 -0.86 12.28 16.54
N ALA A 41 0.35 11.71 16.70
CA ALA A 41 1.29 12.09 17.75
C ALA A 41 1.81 13.54 17.62
N LEU A 42 1.72 14.13 16.43
CA LEU A 42 2.09 15.53 16.15
C LEU A 42 0.87 16.48 16.13
N GLY A 43 -0.21 16.11 16.80
CA GLY A 43 -1.43 16.93 16.93
C GLY A 43 -2.28 16.99 15.65
N GLY A 44 -2.17 16.01 14.76
CA GLY A 44 -2.97 15.89 13.53
C GLY A 44 -2.41 16.66 12.32
N ASP A 45 -1.27 17.32 12.45
CA ASP A 45 -0.62 18.03 11.35
C ASP A 45 -0.06 17.05 10.30
N ARG A 46 -0.80 16.88 9.20
CA ARG A 46 -0.45 15.96 8.10
C ARG A 46 0.85 16.31 7.40
N ILE A 47 1.19 17.61 7.31
CA ILE A 47 2.44 18.06 6.66
C ILE A 47 3.63 17.68 7.52
N ARG A 48 3.56 17.98 8.81
CA ARG A 48 4.61 17.63 9.79
C ARG A 48 4.74 16.11 9.90
N GLY A 49 3.62 15.38 9.99
CA GLY A 49 3.61 13.92 10.05
C GLY A 49 4.27 13.29 8.83
N GLY A 50 3.92 13.75 7.63
CA GLY A 50 4.53 13.29 6.39
C GLY A 50 6.05 13.59 6.31
N LYS A 51 6.49 14.80 6.72
CA LYS A 51 7.91 15.14 6.77
C LYS A 51 8.68 14.27 7.77
N GLU A 52 8.12 14.04 8.94
CA GLU A 52 8.75 13.21 9.98
C GLU A 52 8.84 11.73 9.53
N ALA A 53 7.80 11.18 8.90
CA ALA A 53 7.83 9.84 8.34
C ALA A 53 8.98 9.69 7.31
N ILE A 54 9.11 10.65 6.38
CA ILE A 54 10.20 10.66 5.39
C ILE A 54 11.57 10.73 6.07
N LYS A 55 11.71 11.58 7.09
CA LYS A 55 12.95 11.70 7.86
C LYS A 55 13.32 10.36 8.50
N ARG A 56 12.38 9.68 9.15
CA ARG A 56 12.61 8.36 9.76
C ARG A 56 13.02 7.33 8.74
N ILE A 57 12.32 7.24 7.58
CA ILE A 57 12.69 6.34 6.48
C ILE A 57 14.13 6.62 6.03
N ASN A 58 14.46 7.89 5.71
CA ASN A 58 15.79 8.24 5.23
C ASN A 58 16.88 7.93 6.25
N ASN A 59 16.63 8.16 7.54
CA ASN A 59 17.57 7.84 8.61
C ASN A 59 17.79 6.32 8.71
N SER A 60 16.73 5.53 8.70
CA SER A 60 16.82 4.05 8.74
C SER A 60 17.62 3.52 7.55
N LEU A 61 17.34 4.02 6.33
CA LEU A 61 18.10 3.64 5.13
C LEU A 61 19.59 4.03 5.26
N LYS A 62 19.89 5.25 5.74
CA LYS A 62 21.28 5.72 5.93
C LYS A 62 22.04 4.91 6.98
N MET A 63 21.35 4.48 8.04
CA MET A 63 21.92 3.68 9.12
C MET A 63 22.03 2.19 8.75
N GLY A 64 21.45 1.74 7.66
CA GLY A 64 21.47 0.34 7.22
C GLY A 64 20.66 -0.59 8.13
N ILE A 65 19.64 -0.08 8.84
CA ILE A 65 18.80 -0.87 9.73
C ILE A 65 17.48 -1.26 9.06
N ASN A 66 16.88 -2.36 9.51
CA ASN A 66 15.58 -2.80 9.03
C ASN A 66 14.50 -1.75 9.32
N LEU A 67 13.56 -1.59 8.38
CA LEU A 67 12.42 -0.71 8.54
C LEU A 67 11.16 -1.31 7.92
N THR A 68 10.02 -0.92 8.49
CA THR A 68 8.69 -1.26 7.98
C THR A 68 7.91 0.02 7.76
N GLN A 69 7.35 0.19 6.57
CA GLN A 69 6.49 1.32 6.23
C GLN A 69 5.06 0.86 5.95
N GLU A 70 4.08 1.46 6.64
CA GLU A 70 2.68 1.37 6.25
C GLU A 70 2.35 2.45 5.22
N THR A 71 1.72 2.06 4.11
CA THR A 71 1.43 2.98 3.01
C THR A 71 0.24 2.53 2.17
N THR A 72 -0.48 3.48 1.57
CA THR A 72 -1.50 3.21 0.56
C THR A 72 -0.90 2.98 -0.84
N LEU A 73 0.42 3.07 -0.97
CA LEU A 73 1.19 3.06 -2.21
C LEU A 73 0.94 4.26 -3.13
N SER A 74 -0.05 5.09 -2.84
CA SER A 74 -0.49 6.19 -3.70
C SER A 74 0.63 7.18 -4.01
N GLY A 75 0.82 7.46 -5.30
CA GLY A 75 1.79 8.39 -5.82
C GLY A 75 3.23 7.84 -5.92
N SER A 76 4.14 8.65 -6.39
CA SER A 76 5.51 8.22 -6.76
C SER A 76 6.48 8.05 -5.58
N ARG A 77 6.10 8.45 -4.37
CA ARG A 77 7.06 8.52 -3.23
C ARG A 77 7.55 7.15 -2.80
N THR A 78 6.65 6.19 -2.63
CA THR A 78 7.01 4.82 -2.22
C THR A 78 7.96 4.19 -3.24
N LEU A 79 7.65 4.33 -4.54
CA LEU A 79 8.52 3.84 -5.61
C LEU A 79 9.92 4.47 -5.57
N LYS A 80 10.02 5.80 -5.35
CA LYS A 80 11.31 6.49 -5.20
C LYS A 80 12.09 5.96 -4.00
N THR A 81 11.41 5.70 -2.89
CA THR A 81 12.04 5.12 -1.69
C THR A 81 12.55 3.71 -1.93
N ILE A 82 11.74 2.87 -2.61
CA ILE A 82 12.14 1.50 -2.99
C ILE A 82 13.40 1.52 -3.86
N LYS A 83 13.43 2.35 -4.91
CA LYS A 83 14.60 2.48 -5.79
C LYS A 83 15.85 2.85 -5.01
N LYS A 84 15.76 3.87 -4.14
CA LYS A 84 16.87 4.27 -3.25
C LYS A 84 17.29 3.14 -2.29
N ALA A 85 16.35 2.40 -1.72
CA ALA A 85 16.65 1.29 -0.83
C ALA A 85 17.39 0.16 -1.59
N ARG A 86 17.01 -0.14 -2.84
CA ARG A 86 17.72 -1.09 -3.70
C ARG A 86 19.15 -0.66 -4.00
N GLU A 87 19.40 0.63 -4.28
CA GLU A 87 20.74 1.19 -4.45
C GLU A 87 21.62 1.03 -3.19
N LEU A 88 20.98 0.84 -2.03
CA LEU A 88 21.62 0.58 -0.75
C LEU A 88 21.61 -0.90 -0.35
N ASP A 89 21.37 -1.83 -1.28
CA ASP A 89 21.33 -3.28 -1.11
C ASP A 89 20.30 -3.76 -0.06
N TYR A 90 19.15 -3.11 0.01
CA TYR A 90 18.03 -3.60 0.82
C TYR A 90 17.27 -4.70 0.08
N PHE A 91 16.90 -5.74 0.81
CA PHE A 91 15.88 -6.70 0.41
C PHE A 91 14.52 -6.04 0.56
N ILE A 92 13.75 -5.93 -0.52
CA ILE A 92 12.43 -5.29 -0.53
C ILE A 92 11.35 -6.34 -0.37
N ARG A 93 10.61 -6.26 0.73
CA ARG A 93 9.50 -7.14 1.06
C ARG A 93 8.20 -6.35 1.01
N LEU A 94 7.21 -6.83 0.26
CA LEU A 94 5.88 -6.24 0.19
C LEU A 94 4.84 -7.22 0.70
N TYR A 95 4.08 -6.81 1.70
CA TYR A 95 2.84 -7.45 2.14
C TYR A 95 1.68 -6.54 1.77
N TYR A 96 0.90 -6.93 0.78
CA TYR A 96 -0.20 -6.14 0.27
C TYR A 96 -1.53 -6.73 0.72
N ILE A 97 -2.40 -5.89 1.28
CA ILE A 97 -3.74 -6.27 1.72
C ILE A 97 -4.75 -5.67 0.74
N GLY A 98 -5.53 -6.54 0.09
CA GLY A 98 -6.61 -6.16 -0.79
C GLY A 98 -7.98 -6.32 -0.14
N VAL A 99 -8.97 -5.70 -0.78
CA VAL A 99 -10.40 -5.83 -0.49
C VAL A 99 -11.18 -5.79 -1.80
N ASN A 100 -12.38 -6.37 -1.81
CA ASN A 100 -13.19 -6.50 -3.01
C ASN A 100 -13.87 -5.20 -3.46
N SER A 101 -14.10 -4.24 -2.54
CA SER A 101 -14.75 -2.97 -2.89
C SER A 101 -14.22 -1.76 -2.11
N ALA A 102 -14.41 -0.57 -2.68
CA ALA A 102 -14.16 0.69 -1.97
C ALA A 102 -15.14 0.89 -0.80
N ASP A 103 -16.37 0.41 -0.95
CA ASP A 103 -17.42 0.54 0.08
C ASP A 103 -17.09 -0.25 1.33
N GLU A 104 -16.46 -1.42 1.20
CA GLU A 104 -15.94 -2.19 2.33
C GLU A 104 -14.89 -1.38 3.11
N SER A 105 -13.94 -0.75 2.40
CA SER A 105 -12.96 0.14 3.01
C SER A 105 -13.62 1.31 3.75
N ILE A 106 -14.61 1.96 3.13
CA ILE A 106 -15.36 3.08 3.71
C ILE A 106 -16.11 2.64 4.97
N LYS A 107 -16.80 1.51 4.92
CA LYS A 107 -17.50 0.93 6.08
C LYS A 107 -16.56 0.69 7.26
N ARG A 108 -15.39 0.11 7.00
CA ARG A 108 -14.36 -0.14 8.04
C ARG A 108 -13.79 1.15 8.63
N ILE A 109 -13.63 2.20 7.80
CA ILE A 109 -13.18 3.51 8.27
C ILE A 109 -14.26 4.14 9.17
N LYS A 110 -15.54 4.11 8.79
CA LYS A 110 -16.65 4.61 9.61
C LYS A 110 -16.68 3.92 10.98
N ASN A 111 -16.64 2.60 11.02
CA ASN A 111 -16.61 1.83 12.28
C ASN A 111 -15.39 2.18 13.15
N ARG A 112 -14.25 2.52 12.53
CA ARG A 112 -13.06 2.97 13.24
C ARG A 112 -13.26 4.37 13.83
N VAL A 113 -13.88 5.29 13.09
CA VAL A 113 -14.16 6.66 13.54
C VAL A 113 -15.12 6.65 14.72
N GLU A 114 -16.16 5.83 14.71
CA GLU A 114 -17.08 5.64 15.85
C GLU A 114 -16.36 5.19 17.13
N LYS A 115 -15.21 4.51 16.97
CA LYS A 115 -14.34 4.08 18.09
C LYS A 115 -13.23 5.09 18.42
N GLY A 116 -13.35 6.34 17.94
CA GLY A 116 -12.37 7.42 18.19
C GLY A 116 -11.15 7.40 17.27
N GLY A 117 -11.16 6.64 16.19
CA GLY A 117 -10.09 6.61 15.22
C GLY A 117 -10.15 7.77 14.21
N HIS A 118 -9.08 7.90 13.41
CA HIS A 118 -8.95 8.96 12.41
C HIS A 118 -9.83 8.72 11.19
N ASP A 119 -10.51 9.79 10.74
CA ASP A 119 -11.34 9.80 9.54
C ASP A 119 -10.53 10.08 8.27
N ILE A 120 -11.04 9.55 7.14
CA ILE A 120 -10.49 9.77 5.80
C ILE A 120 -11.66 10.07 4.86
N PRO A 121 -11.63 11.19 4.11
CA PRO A 121 -12.68 11.53 3.18
C PRO A 121 -12.99 10.40 2.19
N GLU A 122 -14.25 10.06 2.00
CA GLU A 122 -14.68 8.97 1.12
C GLU A 122 -14.15 9.12 -0.31
N GLN A 123 -14.07 10.36 -0.81
CA GLN A 123 -13.51 10.66 -2.14
C GLN A 123 -12.05 10.24 -2.25
N ASP A 124 -11.26 10.42 -1.18
CA ASP A 124 -9.86 9.98 -1.14
C ASP A 124 -9.75 8.46 -1.12
N VAL A 125 -10.64 7.77 -0.40
CA VAL A 125 -10.69 6.31 -0.37
C VAL A 125 -11.01 5.77 -1.76
N LYS A 126 -12.06 6.27 -2.41
CA LYS A 126 -12.46 5.87 -3.77
C LYS A 126 -11.36 6.14 -4.79
N ARG A 127 -10.75 7.34 -4.76
CA ARG A 127 -9.64 7.69 -5.66
C ARG A 127 -8.45 6.74 -5.51
N ARG A 128 -8.07 6.40 -4.27
CA ARG A 128 -6.96 5.45 -4.00
C ARG A 128 -7.33 4.03 -4.39
N TYR A 129 -8.57 3.62 -4.16
CA TYR A 129 -9.07 2.32 -4.56
C TYR A 129 -8.99 2.14 -6.09
N ASN A 130 -9.44 3.13 -6.86
CA ASN A 130 -9.42 3.08 -8.33
C ASN A 130 -7.99 3.00 -8.91
N LYS A 131 -7.01 3.62 -8.24
CA LYS A 131 -5.59 3.58 -8.66
C LYS A 131 -4.76 2.44 -8.05
N ARG A 132 -5.36 1.61 -7.19
CA ARG A 132 -4.63 0.62 -6.39
C ARG A 132 -3.78 -0.35 -7.21
N PHE A 133 -4.27 -0.77 -8.36
CA PHE A 133 -3.58 -1.75 -9.20
C PHE A 133 -2.46 -1.11 -10.01
N GLU A 134 -2.64 0.12 -10.49
CA GLU A 134 -1.58 0.92 -11.11
C GLU A 134 -0.44 1.15 -10.11
N ASP A 135 -0.77 1.66 -8.92
CA ASP A 135 0.22 1.93 -7.87
C ASP A 135 0.96 0.64 -7.44
N LEU A 136 0.24 -0.48 -7.33
CA LEU A 136 0.82 -1.79 -6.99
C LEU A 136 1.72 -2.32 -8.13
N ALA A 137 1.23 -2.33 -9.37
CA ALA A 137 1.96 -2.83 -10.52
C ALA A 137 3.29 -2.10 -10.74
N ASN A 138 3.33 -0.78 -10.45
CA ASN A 138 4.52 0.04 -10.57
C ASN A 138 5.65 -0.36 -9.60
N ILE A 139 5.34 -1.00 -8.47
CA ILE A 139 6.35 -1.37 -7.47
C ILE A 139 6.71 -2.85 -7.49
N LEU A 140 5.83 -3.73 -7.98
CA LEU A 140 6.04 -5.19 -8.00
C LEU A 140 7.41 -5.60 -8.58
N PRO A 141 7.89 -5.03 -9.73
CA PRO A 141 9.18 -5.42 -10.31
C PRO A 141 10.39 -5.10 -9.44
N TYR A 142 10.24 -4.25 -8.44
CA TYR A 142 11.33 -3.85 -7.54
C TYR A 142 11.35 -4.62 -6.24
N CYS A 143 10.34 -5.46 -5.97
CA CYS A 143 10.23 -6.25 -4.76
C CYS A 143 10.91 -7.62 -4.93
N ASN A 144 11.61 -8.06 -3.88
CA ASN A 144 12.23 -9.37 -3.82
C ASN A 144 11.26 -10.44 -3.32
N GLU A 145 10.35 -10.05 -2.43
CA GLU A 145 9.29 -10.89 -1.89
C GLU A 145 7.97 -10.11 -1.90
N VAL A 146 6.91 -10.72 -2.41
CA VAL A 146 5.56 -10.13 -2.39
C VAL A 146 4.56 -11.19 -1.97
N LYS A 147 3.79 -10.87 -0.92
CA LYS A 147 2.64 -11.65 -0.47
C LYS A 147 1.38 -10.81 -0.53
N LEU A 148 0.32 -11.40 -1.04
CA LEU A 148 -0.98 -10.76 -1.18
C LEU A 148 -1.96 -11.39 -0.21
N TYR A 149 -2.46 -10.55 0.71
CA TYR A 149 -3.39 -10.95 1.77
C TYR A 149 -4.80 -10.47 1.46
N ASP A 150 -5.76 -11.34 1.65
CA ASP A 150 -7.15 -10.98 1.81
C ASP A 150 -7.47 -10.78 3.30
N ASN A 151 -8.31 -9.80 3.62
CA ASN A 151 -8.73 -9.53 4.99
C ASN A 151 -10.25 -9.41 5.11
N GLU A 152 -11.00 -10.26 4.41
CA GLU A 152 -12.45 -10.32 4.56
C GLU A 152 -12.84 -10.98 5.90
N ASN A 153 -12.19 -12.10 6.21
CA ASN A 153 -12.43 -12.88 7.43
C ASN A 153 -11.12 -13.20 8.17
N GLY A 154 -10.25 -12.18 8.33
CA GLY A 154 -8.91 -12.34 8.87
C GLY A 154 -7.85 -12.39 7.76
N PHE A 155 -6.56 -12.24 8.16
CA PHE A 155 -5.47 -12.19 7.20
C PHE A 155 -5.15 -13.57 6.63
N VAL A 156 -5.54 -13.79 5.38
CA VAL A 156 -5.24 -15.03 4.65
C VAL A 156 -4.36 -14.70 3.45
N GLU A 157 -3.18 -15.30 3.39
CA GLU A 157 -2.31 -15.18 2.22
C GLU A 157 -2.95 -15.95 1.04
N LYS A 158 -3.36 -15.23 0.01
CA LYS A 158 -4.08 -15.76 -1.16
C LYS A 158 -3.20 -15.91 -2.40
N ALA A 159 -2.15 -15.10 -2.51
CA ALA A 159 -1.22 -15.17 -3.64
C ALA A 159 0.17 -14.61 -3.28
N GLU A 160 1.15 -14.95 -4.09
CA GLU A 160 2.48 -14.35 -4.12
C GLU A 160 2.81 -13.87 -5.53
N TYR A 161 3.70 -12.89 -5.63
CA TYR A 161 4.26 -12.46 -6.90
C TYR A 161 5.72 -12.88 -6.99
N ARG A 162 6.05 -13.67 -7.98
CA ARG A 162 7.38 -14.23 -8.19
C ARG A 162 7.70 -14.31 -9.68
N ASN A 163 8.90 -13.87 -10.07
CA ASN A 163 9.40 -13.94 -11.45
C ASN A 163 8.47 -13.31 -12.51
N GLY A 164 7.82 -12.21 -12.15
CA GLY A 164 6.88 -11.54 -13.06
C GLY A 164 5.44 -12.07 -13.02
N GLU A 165 5.20 -13.19 -12.35
CA GLU A 165 3.90 -13.87 -12.32
C GLU A 165 3.21 -13.77 -10.97
N LEU A 166 1.87 -13.79 -11.02
CA LEU A 166 1.00 -13.86 -9.86
C LEU A 166 0.57 -15.31 -9.62
N LEU A 167 1.08 -15.91 -8.55
CA LEU A 167 0.84 -17.31 -8.18
C LEU A 167 -0.20 -17.36 -7.05
N THR A 168 -1.37 -17.92 -7.32
CA THR A 168 -2.44 -18.09 -6.33
C THR A 168 -2.22 -19.35 -5.51
N LYS A 169 -2.44 -19.28 -4.18
CA LYS A 169 -2.21 -20.41 -3.26
C LYS A 169 -3.40 -21.36 -3.13
N ASN A 170 -4.61 -20.86 -3.38
CA ASN A 170 -5.85 -21.63 -3.19
C ASN A 170 -6.77 -21.50 -4.39
N LYS A 171 -7.74 -22.46 -4.53
CA LYS A 171 -8.78 -22.40 -5.57
C LYS A 171 -9.76 -21.24 -5.33
N ASP A 172 -9.97 -20.87 -4.06
CA ASP A 172 -10.80 -19.74 -3.68
C ASP A 172 -9.98 -18.43 -3.76
N VAL A 173 -10.01 -17.84 -4.95
CA VAL A 173 -9.27 -16.61 -5.27
C VAL A 173 -10.23 -15.42 -5.17
N PRO A 174 -9.96 -14.44 -4.27
CA PRO A 174 -10.75 -13.23 -4.15
C PRO A 174 -10.85 -12.46 -5.47
N GLU A 175 -11.98 -11.78 -5.69
CA GLU A 175 -12.24 -11.07 -6.93
C GLU A 175 -11.20 -9.98 -7.22
N TRP A 176 -10.72 -9.28 -6.19
CA TRP A 176 -9.68 -8.27 -6.36
C TRP A 176 -8.34 -8.84 -6.87
N ILE A 177 -8.01 -10.12 -6.56
CA ILE A 177 -6.80 -10.77 -7.10
C ILE A 177 -7.00 -11.14 -8.57
N LYS A 178 -8.19 -11.62 -8.96
CA LYS A 178 -8.53 -11.88 -10.36
C LYS A 178 -8.45 -10.59 -11.18
N SER A 179 -9.01 -9.50 -10.65
CA SER A 179 -8.95 -8.18 -11.27
C SER A 179 -7.50 -7.66 -11.38
N LEU A 180 -6.65 -7.87 -10.38
CA LEU A 180 -5.22 -7.52 -10.46
C LEU A 180 -4.50 -8.31 -11.55
N LYS A 181 -4.81 -9.60 -11.69
CA LYS A 181 -4.24 -10.44 -12.76
C LYS A 181 -4.63 -9.92 -14.14
N GLN A 182 -5.92 -9.65 -14.36
CA GLN A 182 -6.43 -9.05 -15.61
C GLN A 182 -5.78 -7.69 -15.90
N TYR A 183 -5.65 -6.83 -14.88
CA TYR A 183 -4.98 -5.54 -15.01
C TYR A 183 -3.53 -5.69 -15.48
N LYS A 184 -2.78 -6.66 -14.95
CA LYS A 184 -1.39 -6.92 -15.37
C LYS A 184 -1.29 -7.43 -16.82
N GLU A 185 -2.24 -8.25 -17.24
CA GLU A 185 -2.30 -8.79 -18.61
C GLU A 185 -2.72 -7.71 -19.63
N ASN A 186 -3.60 -6.78 -19.24
CA ASN A 186 -4.16 -5.73 -20.09
C ASN A 186 -4.26 -4.36 -19.37
N PRO A 187 -3.15 -3.65 -19.14
CA PRO A 187 -3.15 -2.39 -18.37
C PRO A 187 -4.03 -1.28 -18.99
N SER A 188 -4.24 -1.29 -20.31
CA SER A 188 -5.06 -0.31 -21.05
C SER A 188 -6.57 -0.55 -20.95
N GLN A 189 -7.02 -1.67 -20.41
CA GLN A 189 -8.43 -2.04 -20.29
C GLN A 189 -8.94 -1.97 -18.84
N ASN A 190 -8.43 -1.05 -18.02
CA ASN A 190 -8.95 -0.89 -16.66
C ASN A 190 -10.37 -0.28 -16.71
N PRO A 191 -11.45 -1.05 -16.44
CA PRO A 191 -12.82 -0.53 -16.49
C PRO A 191 -13.12 0.49 -15.39
N GLU A 192 -12.25 0.62 -14.39
CA GLU A 192 -12.38 1.54 -13.26
C GLU A 192 -11.51 2.80 -13.40
N ALA A 193 -10.62 2.88 -14.39
CA ALA A 193 -9.85 4.08 -14.70
C ALA A 193 -10.69 5.00 -15.59
N THR A 194 -11.38 5.97 -15.00
CA THR A 194 -11.88 7.12 -15.78
C THR A 194 -10.65 7.83 -16.36
N PRO A 195 -10.52 7.94 -17.71
CA PRO A 195 -9.40 8.66 -18.30
C PRO A 195 -9.42 10.10 -17.76
N PRO A 196 -8.26 10.70 -17.44
CA PRO A 196 -8.22 12.12 -17.13
C PRO A 196 -8.80 12.86 -18.33
N GLY A 197 -9.88 13.64 -18.09
CA GLY A 197 -10.54 14.40 -19.14
C GLY A 197 -9.49 15.21 -19.91
N PHE A 198 -9.40 14.97 -21.19
CA PHE A 198 -8.72 15.86 -22.12
C PHE A 198 -9.46 17.21 -22.06
N LEU A 199 -8.89 18.17 -21.35
CA LEU A 199 -9.25 19.56 -21.54
C LEU A 199 -8.78 19.91 -22.94
N HIS A 200 -9.71 19.87 -23.89
CA HIS A 200 -9.53 20.57 -25.15
C HIS A 200 -9.48 22.06 -24.82
N GLU A 201 -8.28 22.61 -24.76
CA GLU A 201 -8.11 24.05 -24.97
C GLU A 201 -8.55 24.34 -26.41
N THR A 202 -9.76 24.84 -26.53
CA THR A 202 -10.17 25.51 -27.77
C THR A 202 -9.46 26.86 -27.77
N GLU A 203 -8.36 26.96 -28.53
CA GLU A 203 -7.87 28.23 -29.03
C GLU A 203 -8.98 28.84 -29.85
N SER A 204 -9.52 29.95 -29.35
CA SER A 204 -10.35 30.86 -30.16
C SER A 204 -9.46 32.00 -30.67
N ALA A 205 -9.50 32.14 -31.95
CA ALA A 205 -8.90 33.20 -32.73
C ALA A 205 -9.34 34.62 -32.30
#